data_65897f83ba9067bcbadec8a7b4959d02
#
_entry.id   65897f83ba9067bcbadec8a7b4959d02
#
_cell.length_a   1.000
_cell.length_b   1.000
_cell.length_c   1.000
_cell.angle_alpha   90.00
_cell.angle_beta   90.00
_cell.angle_gamma   90.00
#
_symmetry.space_group_name_H-M   'P 1'
#
loop_
_entity.id
_entity.type
_entity.pdbx_description
1 polymer ?
#
loop_
_entity_poly.entity_id
_entity_poly.type
_entity_poly.pdbx_seq_one_letter_code
_entity_poly.pdbx_strand_id
1 'polypeptide(L)'
;MRPNAKGQIRYRFVVDVGIDHATGKRKQLTRTFGTLKEAKAEYARITNRRQEGTLAPPNKLTLNEWLDQWLAMKADDLEETTIYNYRITLDRVRGKLGNVRLQELTEEDVEGWMHWALKYGRVRGGKAGTPLGVTTVDMSLARLKDALNRAVTRRLVAVNVAQHVTIPRRARKEERKKKEEVKPWNVQEIQTFVQGVKGERLYAPLMLSLMGLRPAEVCGLRWEDVDLDNATITIANTRTMMGNRYVVEKDTKSLAGERELPLPAPVLAALKSYKTLQAKEKLALGEAYAESGYVLVHETGAAFTIKQLRRRAYRLMVILCLRRVRLYDARSSCLTYLANNGVPDHILARWAGHTNVKTTKKWYVKPDVEDLREAATMWDGLHGSASEGQA
;
A
#
# COMPACT_ATOMS: atom_id res chain seq x y z
N MET A 1 41.14 17.29 38.61
CA MET A 1 40.86 18.73 38.53
C MET A 1 42.03 19.38 37.82
N ARG A 2 41.79 20.15 36.75
CA ARG A 2 42.83 20.98 36.11
C ARG A 2 42.25 22.38 35.86
N PRO A 3 42.92 23.45 36.23
CA PRO A 3 42.51 24.81 35.89
C PRO A 3 42.63 25.00 34.37
N ASN A 4 41.72 25.78 33.80
CA ASN A 4 41.82 26.21 32.38
C ASN A 4 42.85 27.36 32.28
N ALA A 5 43.14 27.80 31.05
CA ALA A 5 44.06 28.91 30.80
C ALA A 5 43.68 30.26 31.49
N LYS A 6 42.48 30.34 32.10
CA LYS A 6 41.95 31.48 32.85
C LYS A 6 41.89 31.20 34.38
N GLY A 7 42.56 30.13 34.88
CA GLY A 7 42.61 29.80 36.31
C GLY A 7 41.33 29.21 36.90
N GLN A 8 40.27 28.96 36.11
CA GLN A 8 39.01 28.40 36.61
C GLN A 8 39.09 26.88 36.76
N ILE A 9 38.67 26.34 37.89
CA ILE A 9 38.58 24.89 38.12
C ILE A 9 37.44 24.31 37.32
N ARG A 10 37.74 23.27 36.53
CA ARG A 10 36.73 22.48 35.80
C ARG A 10 36.77 21.03 36.22
N TYR A 11 35.59 20.45 36.35
CA TYR A 11 35.36 19.06 36.77
C TYR A 11 35.14 18.19 35.56
N ARG A 12 36.05 17.25 35.30
CA ARG A 12 35.99 16.33 34.16
C ARG A 12 35.86 14.90 34.68
N PHE A 13 34.97 14.15 34.03
CA PHE A 13 34.90 12.70 34.22
C PHE A 13 34.89 11.98 32.86
N VAL A 14 35.26 10.69 32.90
CA VAL A 14 35.21 9.78 31.76
C VAL A 14 34.35 8.58 32.16
N VAL A 15 33.35 8.27 31.38
CA VAL A 15 32.48 7.09 31.56
C VAL A 15 32.64 6.19 30.36
N ASP A 16 32.77 4.90 30.61
CA ASP A 16 32.75 3.86 29.60
C ASP A 16 31.31 3.62 29.14
N VAL A 17 31.01 3.83 27.88
CA VAL A 17 29.65 3.74 27.30
C VAL A 17 29.47 2.54 26.38
N GLY A 18 30.42 1.59 26.39
CA GLY A 18 30.35 0.33 25.67
C GLY A 18 31.55 0.09 24.76
N ILE A 19 31.39 -0.89 23.86
CA ILE A 19 32.38 -1.28 22.85
C ILE A 19 31.89 -0.86 21.47
N ASP A 20 32.76 -0.29 20.69
CA ASP A 20 32.52 -0.09 19.26
C ASP A 20 32.66 -1.45 18.53
N HIS A 21 31.53 -2.00 18.08
CA HIS A 21 31.52 -3.33 17.47
C HIS A 21 32.28 -3.40 16.12
N ALA A 22 32.51 -2.26 15.47
CA ALA A 22 33.25 -2.22 14.21
C ALA A 22 34.78 -2.26 14.46
N THR A 23 35.25 -1.69 15.59
CA THR A 23 36.68 -1.54 15.88
C THR A 23 37.13 -2.36 17.09
N GLY A 24 36.21 -2.98 17.83
CA GLY A 24 36.49 -3.69 19.10
C GLY A 24 36.98 -2.78 20.24
N LYS A 25 37.08 -1.48 20.03
CA LYS A 25 37.62 -0.54 21.03
C LYS A 25 36.54 -0.06 22.01
N ARG A 26 36.97 0.20 23.27
CA ARG A 26 36.08 0.81 24.25
C ARG A 26 35.70 2.22 23.86
N LYS A 27 34.38 2.49 23.89
CA LYS A 27 33.81 3.82 23.61
C LYS A 27 33.64 4.57 24.93
N GLN A 28 34.33 5.69 25.07
CA GLN A 28 34.33 6.50 26.28
C GLN A 28 33.68 7.85 26.04
N LEU A 29 32.84 8.26 27.00
CA LEU A 29 32.21 9.58 27.01
C LEU A 29 32.91 10.47 28.01
N THR A 30 33.53 11.54 27.55
CA THR A 30 34.14 12.56 28.39
C THR A 30 33.20 13.75 28.51
N ARG A 31 32.99 14.25 29.75
CA ARG A 31 32.20 15.45 30.03
C ARG A 31 32.99 16.35 31.00
N THR A 32 32.81 17.69 30.81
CA THR A 32 33.48 18.70 31.62
C THR A 32 32.46 19.74 32.07
N PHE A 33 32.43 20.07 33.36
CA PHE A 33 31.47 20.97 34.00
C PHE A 33 32.17 22.07 34.80
N GLY A 34 31.42 23.15 35.02
CA GLY A 34 31.91 24.26 35.86
C GLY A 34 31.84 23.98 37.36
N THR A 35 30.94 23.10 37.81
CA THR A 35 30.74 22.77 39.21
C THR A 35 30.80 21.27 39.46
N LEU A 36 31.24 20.89 40.67
CA LEU A 36 31.27 19.49 41.09
C LEU A 36 29.88 18.89 41.23
N LYS A 37 28.88 19.70 41.58
CA LYS A 37 27.48 19.28 41.73
C LYS A 37 26.90 18.83 40.37
N GLU A 38 27.10 19.64 39.33
CA GLU A 38 26.67 19.30 37.96
C GLU A 38 27.38 18.05 37.43
N ALA A 39 28.71 17.94 37.67
CA ALA A 39 29.49 16.78 37.24
C ALA A 39 28.99 15.48 37.90
N LYS A 40 28.73 15.50 39.21
CA LYS A 40 28.19 14.34 39.95
C LYS A 40 26.77 13.98 39.50
N ALA A 41 25.90 14.96 39.30
CA ALA A 41 24.51 14.73 38.81
C ALA A 41 24.50 14.09 37.42
N GLU A 42 25.32 14.60 36.49
CA GLU A 42 25.38 14.03 35.13
C GLU A 42 26.05 12.63 35.10
N TYR A 43 27.07 12.43 35.95
CA TYR A 43 27.68 11.10 36.11
C TYR A 43 26.68 10.07 36.62
N ALA A 44 25.90 10.38 37.65
CA ALA A 44 24.84 9.53 38.15
C ALA A 44 23.76 9.25 37.08
N ARG A 45 23.36 10.28 36.35
CA ARG A 45 22.38 10.15 35.26
C ARG A 45 22.84 9.18 34.15
N ILE A 46 24.10 9.30 33.73
CA ILE A 46 24.67 8.42 32.70
C ILE A 46 24.81 6.98 33.24
N THR A 47 25.26 6.83 34.50
CA THR A 47 25.42 5.50 35.12
C THR A 47 24.08 4.79 35.28
N ASN A 48 23.04 5.49 35.74
CA ASN A 48 21.69 4.92 35.85
C ASN A 48 21.13 4.50 34.48
N ARG A 49 21.23 5.36 33.46
CA ARG A 49 20.82 5.01 32.09
C ARG A 49 21.59 3.82 31.52
N ARG A 50 22.87 3.67 31.90
CA ARG A 50 23.67 2.50 31.52
C ARG A 50 23.14 1.23 32.16
N GLN A 51 22.85 1.27 33.49
CA GLN A 51 22.31 0.15 34.25
C GLN A 51 20.90 -0.26 33.71
N GLU A 52 20.07 0.71 33.40
CA GLU A 52 18.74 0.49 32.77
C GLU A 52 18.83 0.07 31.32
N GLY A 53 20.01 0.06 30.71
CA GLY A 53 20.18 -0.28 29.27
C GLY A 53 19.65 0.78 28.32
N THR A 54 19.26 1.95 28.81
CA THR A 54 18.66 3.06 28.01
C THR A 54 19.70 4.06 27.50
N LEU A 55 20.98 3.88 27.81
CA LEU A 55 22.06 4.77 27.38
C LEU A 55 22.31 4.58 25.85
N ALA A 56 22.05 5.61 25.07
CA ALA A 56 22.48 5.70 23.67
C ALA A 56 23.86 6.39 23.62
N PRO A 57 24.93 5.69 23.19
CA PRO A 57 26.26 6.31 23.06
C PRO A 57 26.20 7.44 22.01
N PRO A 58 26.94 8.57 22.22
CA PRO A 58 26.99 9.64 21.25
C PRO A 58 27.39 9.14 19.87
N ASN A 59 26.65 9.52 18.87
CA ASN A 59 26.95 9.24 17.46
C ASN A 59 26.67 10.47 16.59
N LYS A 60 27.29 10.50 15.44
CA LYS A 60 27.11 11.61 14.46
C LYS A 60 26.16 11.23 13.32
N LEU A 61 25.51 10.07 13.43
CA LEU A 61 24.65 9.52 12.39
C LEU A 61 23.50 10.47 12.12
N THR A 62 23.31 10.82 10.84
CA THR A 62 22.18 11.59 10.38
C THR A 62 20.95 10.69 10.20
N LEU A 63 19.76 11.29 10.14
CA LEU A 63 18.54 10.54 9.83
C LEU A 63 18.64 9.85 8.45
N ASN A 64 19.23 10.50 7.44
CA ASN A 64 19.41 9.90 6.12
C ASN A 64 20.25 8.62 6.17
N GLU A 65 21.42 8.69 6.81
CA GLU A 65 22.32 7.54 6.95
C GLU A 65 21.66 6.39 7.71
N TRP A 66 20.88 6.72 8.75
CA TRP A 66 20.12 5.71 9.49
C TRP A 66 19.02 5.07 8.63
N LEU A 67 18.26 5.88 7.89
CA LEU A 67 17.21 5.35 7.02
C LEU A 67 17.77 4.46 5.90
N ASP A 68 18.98 4.74 5.40
CA ASP A 68 19.65 3.86 4.42
C ASP A 68 20.02 2.51 5.05
N GLN A 69 20.62 2.53 6.26
CA GLN A 69 20.92 1.30 6.98
C GLN A 69 19.64 0.50 7.31
N TRP A 70 18.58 1.19 7.73
CA TRP A 70 17.30 0.55 8.05
C TRP A 70 16.64 -0.08 6.82
N LEU A 71 16.67 0.61 5.67
CA LEU A 71 16.16 0.07 4.41
C LEU A 71 16.97 -1.14 3.93
N ALA A 72 18.29 -1.12 4.08
CA ALA A 72 19.15 -2.27 3.77
C ALA A 72 18.77 -3.49 4.61
N MET A 73 18.58 -3.32 5.94
CA MET A 73 18.12 -4.41 6.80
C MET A 73 16.74 -4.95 6.44
N LYS A 74 15.83 -4.07 5.97
CA LYS A 74 14.49 -4.51 5.55
C LYS A 74 14.50 -5.22 4.19
N ALA A 75 15.52 -4.99 3.37
CA ALA A 75 15.65 -5.63 2.06
C ALA A 75 15.91 -7.14 2.16
N ASP A 76 16.45 -7.61 3.28
CA ASP A 76 16.67 -9.04 3.53
C ASP A 76 15.35 -9.81 3.73
N ASP A 77 14.31 -9.14 4.26
CA ASP A 77 13.04 -9.76 4.64
C ASP A 77 11.87 -9.38 3.71
N LEU A 78 12.01 -8.30 2.95
CA LEU A 78 10.91 -7.70 2.20
C LEU A 78 11.15 -7.71 0.70
N GLU A 79 10.08 -7.90 -0.01
CA GLU A 79 10.03 -7.81 -1.45
C GLU A 79 10.55 -6.46 -1.99
N GLU A 80 11.27 -6.50 -3.12
CA GLU A 80 11.84 -5.32 -3.79
C GLU A 80 10.81 -4.20 -4.03
N THR A 81 9.59 -4.57 -4.46
CA THR A 81 8.47 -3.60 -4.64
C THR A 81 8.06 -2.93 -3.34
N THR A 82 8.18 -3.62 -2.20
CA THR A 82 7.87 -3.07 -0.88
C THR A 82 8.98 -2.12 -0.44
N ILE A 83 10.24 -2.49 -0.62
CA ILE A 83 11.41 -1.65 -0.33
C ILE A 83 11.38 -0.38 -1.18
N TYR A 84 11.05 -0.51 -2.48
CA TYR A 84 10.88 0.64 -3.37
C TYR A 84 9.81 1.61 -2.84
N ASN A 85 8.66 1.09 -2.41
CA ASN A 85 7.59 1.91 -1.82
C ASN A 85 8.01 2.55 -0.49
N TYR A 86 8.76 1.84 0.36
CA TYR A 86 9.31 2.41 1.60
C TYR A 86 10.27 3.56 1.31
N ARG A 87 11.15 3.40 0.33
CA ARG A 87 12.09 4.43 -0.11
C ARG A 87 11.35 5.69 -0.57
N ILE A 88 10.39 5.56 -1.50
CA ILE A 88 9.57 6.70 -1.97
C ILE A 88 8.80 7.36 -0.83
N THR A 89 8.30 6.58 0.11
CA THR A 89 7.54 7.08 1.26
C THR A 89 8.44 7.89 2.19
N LEU A 90 9.67 7.43 2.43
CA LEU A 90 10.66 8.10 3.26
C LEU A 90 11.34 9.28 2.57
N ASP A 91 11.43 9.33 1.24
CA ASP A 91 11.98 10.48 0.50
C ASP A 91 11.32 11.80 0.90
N ARG A 92 10.04 11.75 1.28
CA ARG A 92 9.30 12.92 1.76
C ARG A 92 9.76 13.40 3.14
N VAL A 93 10.22 12.48 3.98
CA VAL A 93 10.82 12.77 5.30
C VAL A 93 12.24 13.29 5.11
N ARG A 94 13.03 12.60 4.27
CA ARG A 94 14.43 12.91 3.97
C ARG A 94 14.62 14.35 3.49
N GLY A 95 13.72 14.84 2.65
CA GLY A 95 13.79 16.18 2.08
C GLY A 95 13.79 17.32 3.12
N LYS A 96 13.29 17.08 4.34
CA LYS A 96 13.20 18.06 5.41
C LYS A 96 14.06 17.69 6.64
N LEU A 97 14.04 16.42 7.02
CA LEU A 97 14.65 15.97 8.29
C LEU A 97 15.94 15.17 8.07
N GLY A 98 16.26 14.80 6.82
CA GLY A 98 17.32 13.85 6.52
C GLY A 98 18.71 14.24 7.02
N ASN A 99 19.04 15.53 7.04
CA ASN A 99 20.33 16.04 7.48
C ASN A 99 20.42 16.29 8.97
N VAL A 100 19.32 16.17 9.69
CA VAL A 100 19.32 16.29 11.19
C VAL A 100 20.03 15.08 11.76
N ARG A 101 20.88 15.30 12.76
CA ARG A 101 21.50 14.19 13.49
C ARG A 101 20.44 13.39 14.23
N LEU A 102 20.53 12.08 14.16
CA LEU A 102 19.53 11.17 14.70
C LEU A 102 19.24 11.42 16.19
N GLN A 103 20.27 11.78 16.97
CA GLN A 103 20.16 12.09 18.40
C GLN A 103 19.70 13.52 18.69
N GLU A 104 19.68 14.40 17.69
CA GLU A 104 19.23 15.79 17.81
C GLU A 104 17.79 15.97 17.29
N LEU A 105 17.24 14.94 16.65
CA LEU A 105 15.86 14.94 16.16
C LEU A 105 14.88 15.04 17.33
N THR A 106 13.95 16.00 17.25
CA THR A 106 12.95 16.26 18.28
C THR A 106 11.53 15.88 17.82
N GLU A 107 10.58 15.81 18.74
CA GLU A 107 9.15 15.62 18.42
C GLU A 107 8.62 16.79 17.60
N GLU A 108 9.03 18.03 17.94
CA GLU A 108 8.66 19.25 17.24
C GLU A 108 9.11 19.24 15.77
N ASP A 109 10.29 18.70 15.47
CA ASP A 109 10.79 18.54 14.12
C ASP A 109 9.86 17.63 13.29
N VAL A 110 9.45 16.50 13.89
CA VAL A 110 8.56 15.53 13.22
C VAL A 110 7.15 16.11 13.05
N GLU A 111 6.62 16.81 14.03
CA GLU A 111 5.34 17.52 13.94
C GLU A 111 5.39 18.63 12.89
N GLY A 112 6.45 19.44 12.89
CA GLY A 112 6.69 20.49 11.91
C GLY A 112 6.76 19.93 10.48
N TRP A 113 7.45 18.80 10.29
CA TRP A 113 7.46 18.07 9.03
C TRP A 113 6.05 17.60 8.64
N MET A 114 5.29 17.02 9.57
CA MET A 114 3.93 16.52 9.32
C MET A 114 3.01 17.65 8.87
N HIS A 115 3.01 18.78 9.58
CA HIS A 115 2.20 19.94 9.22
C HIS A 115 2.59 20.55 7.88
N TRP A 116 3.90 20.63 7.59
CA TRP A 116 4.39 21.05 6.28
C TRP A 116 3.94 20.09 5.19
N ALA A 117 4.02 18.78 5.40
CA ALA A 117 3.64 17.76 4.44
C ALA A 117 2.15 17.82 4.09
N LEU A 118 1.30 18.08 5.08
CA LEU A 118 -0.15 18.26 4.89
C LEU A 118 -0.51 19.53 4.10
N LYS A 119 0.36 20.54 4.06
CA LYS A 119 0.10 21.82 3.38
C LYS A 119 0.85 21.95 2.05
N TYR A 120 2.10 21.50 1.98
CA TYR A 120 3.02 21.79 0.88
C TYR A 120 3.86 20.58 0.43
N GLY A 121 3.67 19.41 1.02
CA GLY A 121 4.61 18.28 0.91
C GLY A 121 4.61 17.53 -0.41
N ARG A 122 3.82 17.92 -1.41
CA ARG A 122 3.79 17.23 -2.71
C ARG A 122 5.03 17.59 -3.53
N VAL A 123 5.84 16.57 -3.81
CA VAL A 123 7.04 16.69 -4.65
C VAL A 123 6.83 16.03 -6.02
N ARG A 124 5.99 14.96 -6.06
CA ARG A 124 5.74 14.15 -7.27
C ARG A 124 4.25 13.85 -7.43
N GLY A 125 3.83 13.55 -8.65
CA GLY A 125 2.46 13.10 -8.93
C GLY A 125 1.40 14.20 -8.86
N GLY A 126 1.76 15.43 -9.28
CA GLY A 126 0.90 16.60 -9.32
C GLY A 126 1.73 17.89 -9.21
N LYS A 127 1.06 19.02 -9.00
CA LYS A 127 1.73 20.33 -8.83
C LYS A 127 2.56 20.32 -7.54
N ALA A 128 3.86 20.57 -7.66
CA ALA A 128 4.77 20.66 -6.51
C ALA A 128 4.32 21.77 -5.54
N GLY A 129 4.59 21.59 -4.25
CA GLY A 129 4.20 22.55 -3.22
C GLY A 129 2.70 22.54 -2.86
N THR A 130 1.91 21.57 -3.37
CA THR A 130 0.52 21.37 -2.95
C THR A 130 0.39 20.35 -1.81
N PRO A 131 -0.75 20.27 -1.12
CA PRO A 131 -0.97 19.31 -0.03
C PRO A 131 -0.75 17.86 -0.43
N LEU A 132 -0.16 17.07 0.46
CA LEU A 132 -0.24 15.62 0.41
C LEU A 132 -1.53 15.13 1.06
N GLY A 133 -2.10 14.03 0.54
CA GLY A 133 -3.22 13.36 1.19
C GLY A 133 -2.82 12.80 2.56
N VAL A 134 -3.73 12.83 3.50
CA VAL A 134 -3.55 12.33 4.89
C VAL A 134 -3.01 10.90 4.89
N THR A 135 -3.56 10.02 4.06
CA THR A 135 -3.08 8.63 3.95
C THR A 135 -1.59 8.56 3.58
N THR A 136 -1.12 9.45 2.69
CA THR A 136 0.29 9.48 2.28
C THR A 136 1.21 9.94 3.41
N VAL A 137 0.79 10.96 4.16
CA VAL A 137 1.54 11.47 5.33
C VAL A 137 1.55 10.41 6.44
N ASP A 138 0.42 9.75 6.68
CA ASP A 138 0.29 8.66 7.68
C ASP A 138 1.25 7.49 7.38
N MET A 139 1.33 7.08 6.11
CA MET A 139 2.27 6.05 5.67
C MET A 139 3.72 6.47 5.88
N SER A 140 4.07 7.73 5.58
CA SER A 140 5.42 8.26 5.79
C SER A 140 5.78 8.29 7.28
N LEU A 141 4.86 8.75 8.12
CA LEU A 141 5.01 8.78 9.57
C LEU A 141 5.14 7.37 10.15
N ALA A 142 4.33 6.42 9.68
CA ALA A 142 4.41 5.02 10.11
C ALA A 142 5.78 4.40 9.79
N ARG A 143 6.35 4.67 8.60
CA ARG A 143 7.69 4.18 8.23
C ARG A 143 8.79 4.85 9.06
N LEU A 144 8.68 6.15 9.33
CA LEU A 144 9.60 6.86 10.22
C LEU A 144 9.57 6.27 11.64
N LYS A 145 8.37 6.03 12.19
CA LYS A 145 8.20 5.39 13.50
C LYS A 145 8.86 4.02 13.57
N ASP A 146 8.66 3.18 12.56
CA ASP A 146 9.28 1.84 12.50
C ASP A 146 10.82 1.94 12.44
N ALA A 147 11.36 2.85 11.64
CA ALA A 147 12.80 3.09 11.57
C ALA A 147 13.37 3.60 12.92
N LEU A 148 12.68 4.53 13.58
CA LEU A 148 13.11 5.06 14.88
C LEU A 148 12.95 4.03 16.02
N ASN A 149 11.93 3.18 16.01
CA ASN A 149 11.81 2.06 16.92
C ASN A 149 13.01 1.11 16.81
N ARG A 150 13.44 0.84 15.57
CA ARG A 150 14.64 0.04 15.35
C ARG A 150 15.92 0.74 15.83
N ALA A 151 15.99 2.08 15.74
CA ALA A 151 17.08 2.87 16.27
C ALA A 151 17.15 2.78 17.81
N VAL A 152 15.99 2.80 18.49
CA VAL A 152 15.90 2.57 19.94
C VAL A 152 16.40 1.17 20.30
N THR A 153 15.92 0.13 19.60
CA THR A 153 16.36 -1.25 19.81
C THR A 153 17.88 -1.41 19.66
N ARG A 154 18.48 -0.67 18.70
CA ARG A 154 19.93 -0.65 18.47
C ARG A 154 20.70 0.32 19.40
N ARG A 155 20.02 0.97 20.32
CA ARG A 155 20.60 1.96 21.23
C ARG A 155 21.29 3.13 20.53
N LEU A 156 20.82 3.49 19.32
CA LEU A 156 21.30 4.67 18.59
C LEU A 156 20.65 5.95 19.12
N VAL A 157 19.43 5.85 19.61
CA VAL A 157 18.66 6.89 20.32
C VAL A 157 18.02 6.29 21.56
N ALA A 158 17.74 7.12 22.56
CA ALA A 158 17.12 6.69 23.82
C ALA A 158 15.62 6.43 23.67
N VAL A 159 14.94 7.24 22.88
CA VAL A 159 13.48 7.20 22.66
C VAL A 159 13.14 7.43 21.20
N ASN A 160 11.96 6.98 20.81
CA ASN A 160 11.39 7.30 19.50
C ASN A 160 10.60 8.59 19.59
N VAL A 161 11.17 9.69 19.14
CA VAL A 161 10.54 11.02 19.15
C VAL A 161 9.31 11.15 18.28
N ALA A 162 9.12 10.25 17.30
CA ALA A 162 7.92 10.23 16.48
C ALA A 162 6.78 9.43 17.11
N GLN A 163 6.99 8.72 18.24
CA GLN A 163 6.05 7.73 18.78
C GLN A 163 4.63 8.27 18.96
N HIS A 164 4.51 9.47 19.53
CA HIS A 164 3.22 10.08 19.87
C HIS A 164 2.71 11.07 18.82
N VAL A 165 3.53 11.41 17.82
CA VAL A 165 3.09 12.28 16.72
C VAL A 165 1.96 11.62 15.94
N THR A 166 0.83 12.30 15.82
CA THR A 166 -0.36 11.78 15.12
C THR A 166 -0.97 12.85 14.24
N ILE A 167 -1.55 12.42 13.12
CA ILE A 167 -2.24 13.34 12.20
C ILE A 167 -3.50 13.89 12.89
N PRO A 168 -3.71 15.21 12.88
CA PRO A 168 -4.85 15.84 13.50
C PRO A 168 -6.20 15.29 12.99
N ARG A 169 -7.14 15.04 13.91
CA ARG A 169 -8.49 14.55 13.58
C ARG A 169 -9.21 15.44 12.57
N ARG A 170 -8.99 16.76 12.65
CA ARG A 170 -9.55 17.73 11.72
C ARG A 170 -9.09 17.46 10.28
N ALA A 171 -7.80 17.26 10.05
CA ALA A 171 -7.27 16.96 8.72
C ALA A 171 -7.87 15.67 8.14
N ARG A 172 -8.03 14.62 8.97
CA ARG A 172 -8.69 13.36 8.57
C ARG A 172 -10.17 13.59 8.19
N LYS A 173 -10.89 14.43 8.95
CA LYS A 173 -12.29 14.76 8.69
C LYS A 173 -12.46 15.57 7.40
N GLU A 174 -11.59 16.56 7.18
CA GLU A 174 -11.58 17.39 5.97
C GLU A 174 -11.27 16.57 4.71
N GLU A 175 -10.30 15.64 4.78
CA GLU A 175 -10.01 14.76 3.63
C GLU A 175 -11.18 13.83 3.32
N ARG A 176 -11.84 13.27 4.35
CA ARG A 176 -13.04 12.44 4.16
C ARG A 176 -14.15 13.19 3.45
N LYS A 177 -14.38 14.47 3.82
CA LYS A 177 -15.41 15.33 3.18
C LYS A 177 -15.07 15.64 1.72
N LYS A 178 -13.77 15.78 1.40
CA LYS A 178 -13.32 16.08 0.03
C LYS A 178 -13.26 14.84 -0.87
N LYS A 179 -13.24 13.65 -0.27
CA LYS A 179 -13.16 12.42 -1.01
C LYS A 179 -14.55 12.03 -1.47
N GLU A 180 -14.85 12.34 -2.74
CA GLU A 180 -16.01 11.72 -3.39
C GLU A 180 -15.87 10.20 -3.27
N GLU A 181 -16.89 9.56 -2.74
CA GLU A 181 -16.95 8.11 -2.65
C GLU A 181 -17.09 7.58 -4.07
N VAL A 182 -16.02 7.06 -4.64
CA VAL A 182 -16.06 6.43 -5.95
C VAL A 182 -16.91 5.17 -5.80
N LYS A 183 -18.19 5.30 -6.13
CA LYS A 183 -19.12 4.16 -6.12
C LYS A 183 -18.72 3.19 -7.25
N PRO A 184 -18.77 1.86 -7.01
CA PRO A 184 -18.71 0.87 -8.06
C PRO A 184 -19.76 1.13 -9.14
N TRP A 185 -19.56 0.60 -10.35
CA TRP A 185 -20.61 0.64 -11.37
C TRP A 185 -21.83 -0.17 -10.92
N ASN A 186 -23.00 0.35 -11.22
CA ASN A 186 -24.24 -0.39 -11.08
C ASN A 186 -24.43 -1.40 -12.23
N VAL A 187 -25.48 -2.22 -12.17
CA VAL A 187 -25.76 -3.27 -13.16
C VAL A 187 -25.92 -2.70 -14.57
N GLN A 188 -26.62 -1.58 -14.73
CA GLN A 188 -26.84 -0.95 -16.04
C GLN A 188 -25.54 -0.44 -16.64
N GLU A 189 -24.68 0.20 -15.84
CA GLU A 189 -23.37 0.67 -16.30
C GLU A 189 -22.47 -0.50 -16.75
N ILE A 190 -22.50 -1.63 -16.00
CA ILE A 190 -21.78 -2.86 -16.38
C ILE A 190 -22.32 -3.39 -17.70
N GLN A 191 -23.63 -3.52 -17.85
CA GLN A 191 -24.27 -4.01 -19.08
C GLN A 191 -23.93 -3.13 -20.27
N THR A 192 -24.03 -1.80 -20.10
CA THR A 192 -23.67 -0.83 -21.16
C THR A 192 -22.21 -1.00 -21.58
N PHE A 193 -21.30 -1.15 -20.61
CA PHE A 193 -19.89 -1.36 -20.90
C PHE A 193 -19.66 -2.68 -21.63
N VAL A 194 -20.20 -3.79 -21.13
CA VAL A 194 -20.04 -5.13 -21.72
C VAL A 194 -20.54 -5.17 -23.17
N GLN A 195 -21.71 -4.59 -23.44
CA GLN A 195 -22.25 -4.53 -24.79
C GLN A 195 -21.41 -3.65 -25.71
N GLY A 196 -21.00 -2.48 -25.22
CA GLY A 196 -20.24 -1.52 -26.03
C GLY A 196 -18.81 -1.99 -26.34
N VAL A 197 -18.23 -2.91 -25.55
CA VAL A 197 -16.88 -3.43 -25.80
C VAL A 197 -16.86 -4.81 -26.44
N LYS A 198 -18.02 -5.38 -26.82
CA LYS A 198 -18.10 -6.75 -27.34
C LYS A 198 -17.29 -6.96 -28.64
N GLY A 199 -17.17 -5.92 -29.48
CA GLY A 199 -16.36 -5.94 -30.71
C GLY A 199 -14.86 -5.57 -30.48
N GLU A 200 -14.47 -5.23 -29.31
CA GLU A 200 -13.10 -4.79 -29.00
C GLU A 200 -12.14 -5.98 -28.90
N ARG A 201 -10.94 -5.82 -29.46
CA ARG A 201 -9.88 -6.85 -29.36
C ARG A 201 -9.63 -7.29 -27.90
N LEU A 202 -9.67 -6.35 -26.96
CA LEU A 202 -9.43 -6.61 -25.53
C LEU A 202 -10.71 -7.01 -24.77
N TYR A 203 -11.77 -7.48 -25.45
CA TYR A 203 -13.02 -7.87 -24.81
C TYR A 203 -12.79 -8.91 -23.69
N ALA A 204 -12.08 -10.00 -23.97
CA ALA A 204 -11.82 -11.05 -22.97
C ALA A 204 -11.04 -10.55 -21.74
N PRO A 205 -9.92 -9.82 -21.84
CA PRO A 205 -9.25 -9.22 -20.70
C PRO A 205 -10.10 -8.23 -19.90
N LEU A 206 -10.99 -7.48 -20.56
CA LEU A 206 -11.93 -6.57 -19.88
C LEU A 206 -12.99 -7.35 -19.11
N MET A 207 -13.48 -8.47 -19.66
CA MET A 207 -14.40 -9.37 -18.97
C MET A 207 -13.74 -10.02 -17.74
N LEU A 208 -12.47 -10.43 -17.80
CA LEU A 208 -11.72 -10.90 -16.63
C LEU A 208 -11.62 -9.82 -15.55
N SER A 209 -11.43 -8.56 -15.93
CA SER A 209 -11.45 -7.44 -14.97
C SER A 209 -12.82 -7.27 -14.30
N LEU A 210 -13.92 -7.41 -15.07
CA LEU A 210 -15.30 -7.36 -14.56
C LEU A 210 -15.68 -8.61 -13.76
N MET A 211 -15.08 -9.77 -14.04
CA MET A 211 -15.22 -10.99 -13.24
C MET A 211 -14.60 -10.84 -11.85
N GLY A 212 -13.83 -9.79 -11.61
CA GLY A 212 -13.29 -9.46 -10.30
C GLY A 212 -11.80 -9.74 -10.10
N LEU A 213 -11.05 -10.05 -11.14
CA LEU A 213 -9.60 -10.18 -11.04
C LEU A 213 -8.94 -8.83 -10.75
N ARG A 214 -7.84 -8.86 -9.97
CA ARG A 214 -7.00 -7.68 -9.77
C ARG A 214 -6.33 -7.30 -11.10
N PRO A 215 -6.11 -6.01 -11.40
CA PRO A 215 -5.42 -5.63 -12.65
C PRO A 215 -4.06 -6.30 -12.84
N ALA A 216 -3.35 -6.61 -11.76
CA ALA A 216 -2.08 -7.33 -11.81
C ALA A 216 -2.26 -8.82 -12.14
N GLU A 217 -3.36 -9.44 -11.69
CA GLU A 217 -3.74 -10.81 -12.02
C GLU A 217 -4.15 -10.92 -13.51
N VAL A 218 -4.93 -9.97 -14.02
CA VAL A 218 -5.30 -9.93 -15.46
C VAL A 218 -4.06 -9.80 -16.35
N CYS A 219 -3.09 -8.95 -15.96
CA CYS A 219 -1.84 -8.79 -16.71
C CYS A 219 -0.86 -9.97 -16.52
N GLY A 220 -0.99 -10.73 -15.45
CA GLY A 220 -0.13 -11.87 -15.12
C GLY A 220 -0.68 -13.22 -15.52
N LEU A 221 -1.95 -13.31 -15.96
CA LEU A 221 -2.58 -14.55 -16.35
C LEU A 221 -1.91 -15.12 -17.60
N ARG A 222 -1.51 -16.38 -17.57
CA ARG A 222 -0.91 -17.11 -18.68
C ARG A 222 -1.89 -18.09 -19.29
N TRP A 223 -1.68 -18.48 -20.54
CA TRP A 223 -2.52 -19.48 -21.21
C TRP A 223 -2.38 -20.87 -20.57
N GLU A 224 -1.25 -21.19 -19.94
CA GLU A 224 -1.05 -22.44 -19.21
C GLU A 224 -1.94 -22.53 -17.94
N ASP A 225 -2.35 -21.38 -17.41
CA ASP A 225 -3.23 -21.28 -16.23
C ASP A 225 -4.74 -21.25 -16.63
N VAL A 226 -5.07 -21.39 -17.89
CA VAL A 226 -6.45 -21.32 -18.42
C VAL A 226 -6.86 -22.67 -18.99
N ASP A 227 -7.75 -23.36 -18.28
CA ASP A 227 -8.38 -24.58 -18.75
C ASP A 227 -9.71 -24.24 -19.43
N LEU A 228 -9.69 -24.24 -20.79
CA LEU A 228 -10.86 -23.92 -21.60
C LEU A 228 -11.87 -25.09 -21.70
N ASP A 229 -11.44 -26.30 -21.39
CA ASP A 229 -12.27 -27.50 -21.48
C ASP A 229 -13.06 -27.69 -20.18
N ASN A 230 -12.42 -27.56 -19.03
CA ASN A 230 -13.04 -27.57 -17.71
C ASN A 230 -13.62 -26.21 -17.30
N ALA A 231 -13.47 -25.18 -18.13
CA ALA A 231 -13.94 -23.82 -17.87
C ALA A 231 -13.44 -23.25 -16.53
N THR A 232 -12.14 -23.37 -16.26
CA THR A 232 -11.50 -22.82 -15.06
C THR A 232 -10.26 -21.99 -15.37
N ILE A 233 -9.89 -21.12 -14.42
CA ILE A 233 -8.61 -20.40 -14.42
C ILE A 233 -7.94 -20.51 -13.07
N THR A 234 -6.64 -20.70 -13.09
CA THR A 234 -5.79 -20.64 -11.89
C THR A 234 -5.09 -19.28 -11.80
N ILE A 235 -5.29 -18.60 -10.69
CA ILE A 235 -4.62 -17.32 -10.44
C ILE A 235 -3.34 -17.62 -9.65
N ALA A 236 -2.26 -17.91 -10.34
CA ALA A 236 -0.95 -18.21 -9.75
C ALA A 236 0.01 -17.02 -9.82
N ASN A 237 -0.13 -16.17 -10.84
CA ASN A 237 0.85 -15.13 -11.15
C ASN A 237 0.25 -13.73 -11.14
N THR A 238 1.09 -12.75 -10.85
CA THR A 238 0.78 -11.33 -10.96
C THR A 238 1.87 -10.60 -11.72
N ARG A 239 1.48 -9.68 -12.61
CA ARG A 239 2.39 -8.84 -13.36
C ARG A 239 2.10 -7.38 -13.08
N THR A 240 3.04 -6.70 -12.42
CA THR A 240 2.89 -5.33 -11.96
C THR A 240 4.07 -4.46 -12.42
N MET A 241 4.03 -3.17 -12.10
CA MET A 241 5.11 -2.24 -12.42
C MET A 241 5.64 -1.57 -11.18
N MET A 242 6.95 -1.52 -11.04
CA MET A 242 7.67 -0.76 -10.05
C MET A 242 8.10 0.59 -10.65
N GLY A 243 7.64 1.68 -10.05
CA GLY A 243 7.99 3.04 -10.48
C GLY A 243 7.57 3.42 -11.91
N ASN A 244 6.61 2.73 -12.52
CA ASN A 244 6.21 2.85 -13.92
C ASN A 244 7.35 2.59 -14.95
N ARG A 245 8.44 1.96 -14.54
CA ARG A 245 9.61 1.67 -15.39
C ARG A 245 9.91 0.19 -15.51
N TYR A 246 9.87 -0.53 -14.39
CA TYR A 246 10.25 -1.93 -14.33
C TYR A 246 9.01 -2.80 -14.18
N VAL A 247 8.91 -3.83 -15.00
CA VAL A 247 7.90 -4.89 -14.84
C VAL A 247 8.42 -5.86 -13.79
N VAL A 248 7.55 -6.19 -12.84
CA VAL A 248 7.82 -7.19 -11.81
C VAL A 248 6.76 -8.27 -11.94
N GLU A 249 7.21 -9.48 -12.20
CA GLU A 249 6.42 -10.69 -12.26
C GLU A 249 6.61 -11.45 -10.96
N LYS A 250 5.55 -11.96 -10.40
CA LYS A 250 5.56 -12.65 -9.11
C LYS A 250 4.48 -13.70 -9.04
N ASP A 251 4.81 -14.75 -8.34
CA ASP A 251 3.80 -15.64 -7.80
C ASP A 251 2.85 -14.87 -6.86
N THR A 252 1.65 -15.37 -6.66
CA THR A 252 0.69 -14.72 -5.77
C THR A 252 1.25 -14.64 -4.35
N LYS A 253 1.13 -13.46 -3.70
CA LYS A 253 1.73 -13.14 -2.40
C LYS A 253 1.30 -14.02 -1.22
N SER A 254 0.29 -14.84 -1.38
CA SER A 254 -0.27 -15.68 -0.31
C SER A 254 -1.01 -16.88 -0.89
N LEU A 255 -1.07 -17.96 -0.12
CA LEU A 255 -1.89 -19.13 -0.45
C LEU A 255 -3.35 -18.78 -0.76
N ALA A 256 -3.90 -17.73 -0.14
CA ALA A 256 -5.25 -17.27 -0.46
C ALA A 256 -5.31 -16.47 -1.78
N GLY A 257 -4.17 -15.98 -2.28
CA GLY A 257 -4.05 -15.35 -3.60
C GLY A 257 -4.07 -16.37 -4.72
N GLU A 258 -3.42 -17.51 -4.51
CA GLU A 258 -3.47 -18.66 -5.41
C GLU A 258 -4.82 -19.35 -5.28
N ARG A 259 -5.57 -19.34 -6.35
CA ARG A 259 -6.93 -19.85 -6.36
C ARG A 259 -7.37 -20.24 -7.75
N GLU A 260 -8.19 -21.25 -7.81
CA GLU A 260 -8.90 -21.63 -9.01
C GLU A 260 -10.30 -21.00 -9.01
N LEU A 261 -10.71 -20.47 -10.15
CA LEU A 261 -12.01 -19.82 -10.34
C LEU A 261 -12.72 -20.43 -11.56
N PRO A 262 -14.02 -20.78 -11.44
CA PRO A 262 -14.81 -21.18 -12.59
C PRO A 262 -15.03 -19.98 -13.52
N LEU A 263 -14.99 -20.22 -14.82
CA LEU A 263 -15.26 -19.24 -15.85
C LEU A 263 -16.77 -19.19 -16.16
N PRO A 264 -17.43 -18.05 -15.96
CA PRO A 264 -18.79 -17.87 -16.47
C PRO A 264 -18.82 -18.07 -18.01
N ALA A 265 -19.89 -18.64 -18.53
CA ALA A 265 -20.01 -18.99 -19.95
C ALA A 265 -19.66 -17.83 -20.92
N PRO A 266 -20.07 -16.56 -20.68
CA PRO A 266 -19.67 -15.44 -21.53
C PRO A 266 -18.17 -15.16 -21.52
N VAL A 267 -17.49 -15.36 -20.36
CA VAL A 267 -16.04 -15.15 -20.22
C VAL A 267 -15.27 -16.26 -20.93
N LEU A 268 -15.71 -17.51 -20.77
CA LEU A 268 -15.17 -18.66 -21.48
C LEU A 268 -15.24 -18.49 -23.01
N ALA A 269 -16.41 -18.08 -23.54
CA ALA A 269 -16.59 -17.82 -24.97
C ALA A 269 -15.67 -16.71 -25.46
N ALA A 270 -15.54 -15.63 -24.68
CA ALA A 270 -14.64 -14.53 -24.99
C ALA A 270 -13.16 -14.98 -25.03
N LEU A 271 -12.73 -15.81 -24.08
CA LEU A 271 -11.36 -16.35 -24.03
C LEU A 271 -11.08 -17.30 -25.20
N LYS A 272 -12.02 -18.18 -25.58
CA LYS A 272 -11.90 -19.06 -26.76
C LYS A 272 -11.72 -18.23 -28.03
N SER A 273 -12.56 -17.22 -28.24
CA SER A 273 -12.46 -16.30 -29.38
C SER A 273 -11.14 -15.53 -29.39
N TYR A 274 -10.70 -15.08 -28.22
CA TYR A 274 -9.45 -14.33 -28.08
C TYR A 274 -8.19 -15.19 -28.34
N LYS A 275 -8.19 -16.46 -27.92
CA LYS A 275 -7.14 -17.44 -28.25
C LYS A 275 -7.04 -17.66 -29.75
N THR A 276 -8.18 -17.80 -30.43
CA THR A 276 -8.24 -17.93 -31.91
C THR A 276 -7.71 -16.67 -32.58
N LEU A 277 -8.06 -15.48 -32.09
CA LEU A 277 -7.54 -14.21 -32.62
C LEU A 277 -6.01 -14.14 -32.50
N GLN A 278 -5.46 -14.45 -31.32
CA GLN A 278 -4.01 -14.46 -31.13
C GLN A 278 -3.30 -15.47 -32.02
N ALA A 279 -3.90 -16.64 -32.27
CA ALA A 279 -3.36 -17.62 -33.20
C ALA A 279 -3.27 -17.08 -34.65
N LYS A 280 -4.28 -16.32 -35.09
CA LYS A 280 -4.24 -15.64 -36.39
C LYS A 280 -3.18 -14.54 -36.43
N GLU A 281 -3.04 -13.74 -35.37
CA GLU A 281 -2.02 -12.69 -35.28
C GLU A 281 -0.61 -13.30 -35.32
N LYS A 282 -0.42 -14.39 -34.57
CA LYS A 282 0.83 -15.15 -34.57
C LYS A 282 1.21 -15.68 -35.95
N LEU A 283 0.22 -16.27 -36.64
CA LEU A 283 0.43 -16.80 -37.99
C LEU A 283 0.79 -15.68 -38.98
N ALA A 284 0.15 -14.51 -38.86
CA ALA A 284 0.40 -13.36 -39.73
C ALA A 284 1.78 -12.72 -39.51
N LEU A 285 2.30 -12.72 -38.28
CA LEU A 285 3.59 -12.11 -37.92
C LEU A 285 4.76 -13.09 -37.98
N GLY A 286 4.50 -14.41 -37.98
CA GLY A 286 5.56 -15.43 -37.96
C GLY A 286 6.56 -15.24 -36.84
N GLU A 287 7.85 -15.24 -37.18
CA GLU A 287 8.95 -15.10 -36.22
C GLU A 287 8.99 -13.75 -35.48
N ALA A 288 8.32 -12.72 -36.01
CA ALA A 288 8.21 -11.41 -35.37
C ALA A 288 7.22 -11.40 -34.18
N TYR A 289 6.43 -12.48 -34.00
CA TYR A 289 5.51 -12.58 -32.88
C TYR A 289 6.25 -12.97 -31.59
N ALA A 290 6.06 -12.20 -30.54
CA ALA A 290 6.67 -12.47 -29.22
C ALA A 290 5.88 -13.55 -28.46
N GLU A 291 6.49 -14.71 -28.25
CA GLU A 291 5.93 -15.83 -27.49
C GLU A 291 5.98 -15.57 -25.98
N SER A 292 5.21 -14.62 -25.50
CA SER A 292 5.23 -14.24 -24.09
C SER A 292 4.44 -15.18 -23.16
N GLY A 293 3.55 -16.02 -23.72
CA GLY A 293 2.69 -16.95 -22.98
C GLY A 293 1.52 -16.30 -22.22
N TYR A 294 1.46 -14.98 -22.16
CA TYR A 294 0.38 -14.29 -21.45
C TYR A 294 -0.94 -14.27 -22.22
N VAL A 295 -2.06 -14.26 -21.49
CA VAL A 295 -3.39 -14.06 -22.06
C VAL A 295 -3.54 -12.64 -22.61
N LEU A 296 -3.11 -11.63 -21.83
CA LEU A 296 -3.24 -10.22 -22.22
C LEU A 296 -1.97 -9.74 -22.94
N VAL A 297 -2.03 -9.73 -24.28
CA VAL A 297 -0.93 -9.33 -25.16
C VAL A 297 -1.37 -8.32 -26.22
N HIS A 298 -0.40 -7.60 -26.78
CA HIS A 298 -0.54 -6.81 -28.02
C HIS A 298 -0.69 -7.74 -29.22
N GLU A 299 -1.01 -7.16 -30.37
CA GLU A 299 -1.07 -7.86 -31.66
C GLU A 299 0.26 -8.55 -32.01
N THR A 300 1.36 -8.02 -31.47
CA THR A 300 2.72 -8.57 -31.64
C THR A 300 3.08 -9.68 -30.64
N GLY A 301 2.15 -10.11 -29.78
CA GLY A 301 2.42 -11.10 -28.73
C GLY A 301 3.11 -10.52 -27.46
N ALA A 302 3.57 -9.28 -27.52
CA ALA A 302 4.20 -8.62 -26.36
C ALA A 302 3.17 -8.38 -25.24
N ALA A 303 3.54 -8.72 -24.00
CA ALA A 303 2.65 -8.64 -22.86
C ALA A 303 2.26 -7.18 -22.49
N PHE A 304 0.99 -6.94 -22.22
CA PHE A 304 0.48 -5.65 -21.75
C PHE A 304 0.96 -5.32 -20.34
N THR A 305 1.08 -4.03 -20.08
CA THR A 305 1.21 -3.50 -18.72
C THR A 305 -0.15 -3.04 -18.17
N ILE A 306 -0.29 -3.00 -16.83
CA ILE A 306 -1.50 -2.46 -16.17
C ILE A 306 -1.80 -1.02 -16.66
N LYS A 307 -0.77 -0.22 -16.93
CA LYS A 307 -0.94 1.16 -17.42
C LYS A 307 -1.58 1.20 -18.80
N GLN A 308 -1.21 0.29 -19.69
CA GLN A 308 -1.76 0.19 -21.05
C GLN A 308 -3.21 -0.29 -21.01
N LEU A 309 -3.51 -1.38 -20.26
CA LEU A 309 -4.87 -1.87 -20.06
C LEU A 309 -5.78 -0.77 -19.49
N ARG A 310 -5.32 -0.08 -18.44
CA ARG A 310 -6.05 1.04 -17.82
C ARG A 310 -6.34 2.16 -18.81
N ARG A 311 -5.36 2.54 -19.65
CA ARG A 311 -5.54 3.59 -20.66
C ARG A 311 -6.59 3.18 -21.68
N ARG A 312 -6.59 1.93 -22.13
CA ARG A 312 -7.60 1.42 -23.06
C ARG A 312 -8.99 1.41 -22.44
N ALA A 313 -9.13 0.87 -21.23
CA ALA A 313 -10.40 0.87 -20.50
C ALA A 313 -10.97 2.28 -20.31
N TYR A 314 -10.14 3.25 -19.91
CA TYR A 314 -10.58 4.64 -19.74
C TYR A 314 -11.04 5.30 -21.05
N ARG A 315 -10.38 4.98 -22.17
CA ARG A 315 -10.79 5.46 -23.49
C ARG A 315 -12.16 4.91 -23.88
N LEU A 316 -12.39 3.64 -23.61
CA LEU A 316 -13.68 2.99 -23.88
C LEU A 316 -14.79 3.56 -23.00
N MET A 317 -14.54 3.83 -21.73
CA MET A 317 -15.50 4.50 -20.84
C MET A 317 -15.94 5.86 -21.39
N VAL A 318 -15.00 6.65 -21.93
CA VAL A 318 -15.32 7.94 -22.56
C VAL A 318 -16.17 7.75 -23.82
N ILE A 319 -15.82 6.81 -24.70
CA ILE A 319 -16.57 6.52 -25.94
C ILE A 319 -18.01 6.10 -25.62
N LEU A 320 -18.20 5.34 -24.55
CA LEU A 320 -19.49 4.82 -24.10
C LEU A 320 -20.26 5.79 -23.19
N CYS A 321 -19.76 7.02 -23.02
CA CYS A 321 -20.34 8.03 -22.13
C CYS A 321 -20.53 7.54 -20.68
N LEU A 322 -19.70 6.60 -20.22
CA LEU A 322 -19.73 6.08 -18.87
C LEU A 322 -18.84 6.89 -17.94
N ARG A 323 -19.27 7.05 -16.70
CA ARG A 323 -18.42 7.65 -15.67
C ARG A 323 -17.15 6.82 -15.49
N ARG A 324 -16.05 7.52 -15.27
CA ARG A 324 -14.75 6.89 -15.11
C ARG A 324 -14.64 6.21 -13.74
N VAL A 325 -14.35 4.90 -13.75
CA VAL A 325 -13.97 4.11 -12.57
C VAL A 325 -12.56 3.54 -12.78
N ARG A 326 -11.88 3.23 -11.67
CA ARG A 326 -10.56 2.57 -11.78
C ARG A 326 -10.75 1.10 -12.16
N LEU A 327 -9.76 0.47 -12.80
CA LEU A 327 -9.82 -0.98 -13.07
C LEU A 327 -10.05 -1.80 -11.78
N TYR A 328 -9.54 -1.33 -10.64
CA TYR A 328 -9.80 -1.97 -9.36
C TYR A 328 -11.28 -1.86 -8.93
N ASP A 329 -11.97 -0.81 -9.36
CA ASP A 329 -13.39 -0.61 -9.03
C ASP A 329 -14.30 -1.53 -9.86
N ALA A 330 -13.84 -2.02 -11.06
CA ALA A 330 -14.52 -3.07 -11.79
C ALA A 330 -14.66 -4.35 -10.95
N ARG A 331 -13.59 -4.72 -10.22
CA ARG A 331 -13.64 -5.81 -9.23
C ARG A 331 -14.61 -5.49 -8.09
N SER A 332 -14.64 -4.26 -7.61
CA SER A 332 -15.60 -3.84 -6.58
C SER A 332 -17.04 -3.97 -7.07
N SER A 333 -17.31 -3.62 -8.34
CA SER A 333 -18.64 -3.78 -8.95
C SER A 333 -19.08 -5.24 -8.98
N CYS A 334 -18.20 -6.16 -9.40
CA CYS A 334 -18.48 -7.60 -9.39
C CYS A 334 -18.79 -8.10 -7.98
N LEU A 335 -17.91 -7.83 -7.02
CA LEU A 335 -18.06 -8.37 -5.66
C LEU A 335 -19.28 -7.77 -4.93
N THR A 336 -19.60 -6.50 -5.18
CA THR A 336 -20.82 -5.88 -4.67
C THR A 336 -22.06 -6.51 -5.29
N TYR A 337 -22.07 -6.73 -6.60
CA TYR A 337 -23.16 -7.42 -7.27
C TYR A 337 -23.38 -8.82 -6.71
N LEU A 338 -22.33 -9.62 -6.56
CA LEU A 338 -22.43 -10.97 -5.99
C LEU A 338 -22.91 -10.94 -4.54
N ALA A 339 -22.44 -9.98 -3.73
CA ALA A 339 -22.88 -9.80 -2.35
C ALA A 339 -24.37 -9.50 -2.26
N ASN A 340 -24.86 -8.57 -3.06
CA ASN A 340 -26.26 -8.16 -3.11
C ASN A 340 -27.18 -9.27 -3.66
N ASN A 341 -26.63 -10.24 -4.40
CA ASN A 341 -27.35 -11.44 -4.85
C ASN A 341 -27.15 -12.66 -3.92
N GLY A 342 -26.83 -12.44 -2.66
CA GLY A 342 -26.85 -13.46 -1.62
C GLY A 342 -25.66 -14.41 -1.59
N VAL A 343 -24.57 -14.13 -2.33
CA VAL A 343 -23.37 -14.99 -2.26
C VAL A 343 -22.70 -14.84 -0.87
N PRO A 344 -22.50 -15.94 -0.13
CA PRO A 344 -21.93 -15.89 1.21
C PRO A 344 -20.54 -15.22 1.28
N ASP A 345 -20.27 -14.48 2.36
CA ASP A 345 -19.04 -13.71 2.54
C ASP A 345 -17.75 -14.54 2.40
N HIS A 346 -17.75 -15.78 2.85
CA HIS A 346 -16.58 -16.66 2.74
C HIS A 346 -16.32 -17.10 1.30
N ILE A 347 -17.37 -17.29 0.50
CA ILE A 347 -17.26 -17.58 -0.94
C ILE A 347 -16.77 -16.34 -1.67
N LEU A 348 -17.31 -15.15 -1.35
CA LEU A 348 -16.82 -13.88 -1.89
C LEU A 348 -15.36 -13.64 -1.54
N ALA A 349 -14.94 -13.94 -0.32
CA ALA A 349 -13.56 -13.81 0.10
C ALA A 349 -12.63 -14.73 -0.71
N ARG A 350 -13.04 -15.99 -0.92
CA ARG A 350 -12.30 -16.95 -1.75
C ARG A 350 -12.24 -16.49 -3.22
N TRP A 351 -13.37 -16.09 -3.80
CA TRP A 351 -13.43 -15.53 -5.15
C TRP A 351 -12.48 -14.36 -5.32
N ALA A 352 -12.50 -13.47 -4.35
CA ALA A 352 -11.65 -12.30 -4.33
C ALA A 352 -10.15 -12.60 -4.00
N GLY A 353 -9.82 -13.76 -3.46
CA GLY A 353 -8.48 -14.04 -2.92
C GLY A 353 -8.12 -13.10 -1.77
N HIS A 354 -9.04 -12.95 -0.81
CA HIS A 354 -8.81 -12.23 0.44
C HIS A 354 -8.46 -13.21 1.55
N THR A 355 -7.34 -12.98 2.23
CA THR A 355 -6.94 -13.75 3.41
C THR A 355 -7.85 -13.52 4.61
N ASN A 356 -8.60 -12.41 4.63
CA ASN A 356 -9.48 -12.05 5.74
C ASN A 356 -10.86 -11.61 5.22
N VAL A 357 -11.89 -12.34 5.65
CA VAL A 357 -13.30 -12.06 5.33
C VAL A 357 -13.73 -10.64 5.75
N LYS A 358 -13.14 -10.09 6.82
CA LYS A 358 -13.40 -8.70 7.25
C LYS A 358 -13.10 -7.68 6.15
N THR A 359 -12.14 -7.98 5.27
CA THR A 359 -11.84 -7.13 4.11
C THR A 359 -13.00 -7.11 3.13
N THR A 360 -13.61 -8.27 2.86
CA THR A 360 -14.79 -8.41 1.98
C THR A 360 -15.96 -7.62 2.55
N LYS A 361 -16.32 -7.85 3.81
CA LYS A 361 -17.41 -7.10 4.49
C LYS A 361 -17.21 -5.60 4.45
N LYS A 362 -16.03 -5.12 4.78
CA LYS A 362 -15.74 -3.67 4.84
C LYS A 362 -15.90 -2.95 3.50
N TRP A 363 -15.60 -3.60 2.39
CA TRP A 363 -15.47 -2.94 1.10
C TRP A 363 -16.60 -3.24 0.11
N TYR A 364 -17.24 -4.40 0.22
CA TYR A 364 -18.19 -4.89 -0.79
C TYR A 364 -19.59 -5.14 -0.25
N VAL A 365 -19.74 -5.45 1.03
CA VAL A 365 -21.04 -5.61 1.67
C VAL A 365 -21.45 -4.27 2.27
N LYS A 366 -21.89 -3.36 1.41
CA LYS A 366 -22.48 -2.07 1.82
C LYS A 366 -23.86 -2.01 1.20
N PRO A 367 -24.90 -2.45 1.94
CA PRO A 367 -26.27 -2.36 1.45
C PRO A 367 -26.60 -0.88 1.19
N ASP A 368 -27.22 -0.61 0.07
CA ASP A 368 -27.87 0.69 -0.15
C ASP A 368 -29.29 0.68 0.44
N VAL A 369 -30.02 1.78 0.28
CA VAL A 369 -31.38 1.89 0.85
C VAL A 369 -32.33 0.86 0.21
N GLU A 370 -32.10 0.50 -1.05
CA GLU A 370 -32.93 -0.48 -1.75
C GLU A 370 -32.71 -1.89 -1.21
N ASP A 371 -31.46 -2.26 -0.92
CA ASP A 371 -31.11 -3.55 -0.29
C ASP A 371 -31.76 -3.69 1.13
N LEU A 372 -32.06 -2.56 1.78
CA LEU A 372 -32.70 -2.56 3.11
C LEU A 372 -34.24 -2.68 3.05
N ARG A 373 -34.86 -2.59 1.85
CA ARG A 373 -36.33 -2.70 1.72
C ARG A 373 -36.85 -4.07 2.11
N GLU A 374 -36.13 -5.13 1.74
CA GLU A 374 -36.48 -6.49 2.17
C GLU A 374 -36.50 -6.62 3.70
N ALA A 375 -35.50 -6.04 4.37
CA ALA A 375 -35.47 -6.02 5.83
C ALA A 375 -36.62 -5.18 6.43
N ALA A 376 -36.98 -4.07 5.79
CA ALA A 376 -38.13 -3.27 6.19
C ALA A 376 -39.44 -4.05 6.02
N THR A 377 -39.62 -4.76 4.90
CA THR A 377 -40.81 -5.61 4.67
C THR A 377 -40.90 -6.76 5.68
N MET A 378 -39.74 -7.37 6.04
CA MET A 378 -39.72 -8.39 7.12
C MET A 378 -40.11 -7.78 8.47
N TRP A 379 -39.71 -6.53 8.73
CA TRP A 379 -40.08 -5.80 9.95
C TRP A 379 -41.60 -5.52 10.00
N ASP A 380 -42.23 -5.18 8.88
CA ASP A 380 -43.67 -4.98 8.80
C ASP A 380 -44.45 -6.21 9.26
N GLY A 381 -43.93 -7.40 8.96
CA GLY A 381 -44.50 -8.68 9.44
C GLY A 381 -44.48 -8.86 10.96
N LEU A 382 -43.58 -8.20 11.69
CA LEU A 382 -43.56 -8.21 13.16
C LEU A 382 -44.70 -7.47 13.79
N HIS A 383 -45.27 -6.49 13.10
CA HIS A 383 -46.38 -5.66 13.61
C HIS A 383 -47.77 -6.22 13.32
N GLY A 384 -47.84 -7.42 12.70
CA GLY A 384 -49.10 -8.08 12.37
C GLY A 384 -49.90 -7.22 11.38
N SER A 385 -50.23 -7.73 10.20
CA SER A 385 -51.34 -7.17 9.45
C SER A 385 -52.57 -7.19 10.39
N ALA A 386 -53.02 -6.01 10.81
CA ALA A 386 -54.34 -5.91 11.39
C ALA A 386 -55.32 -6.55 10.41
N SER A 387 -55.79 -7.74 10.74
CA SER A 387 -56.89 -8.36 10.02
C SER A 387 -58.05 -7.34 10.04
N GLU A 388 -58.27 -6.69 8.89
CA GLU A 388 -59.54 -6.04 8.66
C GLU A 388 -60.60 -7.12 8.82
N GLY A 389 -61.24 -7.12 10.00
CA GLY A 389 -62.37 -7.95 10.31
C GLY A 389 -63.51 -7.59 9.38
N GLN A 390 -63.95 -8.58 8.67
CA GLN A 390 -65.27 -8.58 8.04
C GLN A 390 -66.32 -8.18 9.05
N ALA A 391 -67.07 -7.13 8.75
CA ALA A 391 -68.42 -6.87 9.25
C ALA A 391 -69.35 -6.81 8.05
#